data_8b74c10c331f6a056b7d1c6e9b7b5db1
#
_entry.id   8b74c10c331f6a056b7d1c6e9b7b5db1
#
_cell.length_a   1.000
_cell.length_b   1.000
_cell.length_c   1.000
_cell.angle_alpha   90.00
_cell.angle_beta   90.00
_cell.angle_gamma   90.00
#
_symmetry.space_group_name_H-M   'P 1'
#
loop_
_entity.id
_entity.type
_entity.pdbx_description
1 polymer ?
#
loop_
_entity_poly.entity_id
_entity_poly.type
_entity_poly.pdbx_seq_one_letter_code
_entity_poly.pdbx_strand_id
1 'polypeptide(L)'
;MRSPPAASHMTEEEGLTYSDAGVDIADSEAATAALVGAAGAAGEGTDSDYAGLLDIGDRYLALATDGVGTKLLVAEAMADYSTVGIDCIAMNANDLVAAGVRPVAFVDYLAVDEPDETFAEQSGEGLAAGAEAADLELVGGETAVMPEVVKGLDLAGTCAGLAAKDAVFPGSAEVGDALVGWESSGIHSNGLTLAREAVTREYQYSDPYPGERYDAVGDALLEPTRLYTDLLDPMRAHGVRAAAHVTGGGWTNLERLGDHRYEIDDPWPRQEVFDFVQDLGDVSDEEMHRTFNMGTGFVAAVDPERADSLVGETEGRVIGQVTEGDGVSVRGLEL
;
A
#
# COMPACT_ATOMS: atom_id res chain seq x y z
N MET A 1 6.43 -48.89 29.86
CA MET A 1 7.08 -47.64 30.26
C MET A 1 7.61 -47.00 28.99
N ARG A 2 6.98 -45.97 28.50
CA ARG A 2 7.47 -45.15 27.39
C ARG A 2 8.12 -43.91 28.00
N SER A 3 9.39 -43.67 27.65
CA SER A 3 10.11 -42.47 28.07
C SER A 3 9.40 -41.21 27.55
N PRO A 4 9.40 -40.10 28.31
CA PRO A 4 8.86 -38.84 27.83
C PRO A 4 9.74 -38.27 26.71
N PRO A 5 9.17 -37.52 25.77
CA PRO A 5 9.97 -36.85 24.73
C PRO A 5 10.86 -35.78 25.38
N ALA A 6 12.08 -35.65 24.84
CA ALA A 6 13.07 -34.68 25.24
C ALA A 6 12.48 -33.24 25.06
N ALA A 7 12.75 -32.40 26.05
CA ALA A 7 12.46 -30.98 25.97
C ALA A 7 13.15 -30.39 24.71
N SER A 8 12.36 -29.82 23.83
CA SER A 8 12.86 -29.00 22.74
C SER A 8 13.60 -27.80 23.34
N HIS A 9 14.79 -27.55 22.87
CA HIS A 9 15.55 -26.33 23.13
C HIS A 9 14.66 -25.15 22.79
N MET A 10 14.47 -24.26 23.75
CA MET A 10 13.96 -22.92 23.52
C MET A 10 15.03 -22.23 22.65
N THR A 11 14.74 -22.06 21.37
CA THR A 11 15.41 -21.10 20.51
C THR A 11 15.09 -19.69 21.03
N GLU A 12 16.03 -18.78 20.92
CA GLU A 12 15.83 -17.34 21.14
C GLU A 12 14.49 -16.94 20.52
N GLU A 13 13.67 -16.19 21.25
CA GLU A 13 12.38 -15.71 20.77
C GLU A 13 12.66 -14.80 19.57
N GLU A 14 12.51 -15.34 18.37
CA GLU A 14 12.45 -14.53 17.16
C GLU A 14 11.21 -13.65 17.27
N GLY A 15 11.36 -12.34 16.97
CA GLY A 15 10.25 -11.38 17.00
C GLY A 15 9.14 -11.75 16.02
N LEU A 16 7.99 -11.12 16.12
CA LEU A 16 6.84 -11.38 15.26
C LEU A 16 7.17 -11.04 13.80
N THR A 17 6.79 -11.92 12.86
CA THR A 17 6.90 -11.69 11.42
C THR A 17 5.52 -11.60 10.75
N TYR A 18 5.47 -11.06 9.54
CA TYR A 18 4.23 -10.99 8.75
C TYR A 18 3.70 -12.40 8.42
N SER A 19 4.60 -13.36 8.20
CA SER A 19 4.24 -14.77 8.01
C SER A 19 3.65 -15.40 9.27
N ASP A 20 4.16 -15.08 10.47
CA ASP A 20 3.59 -15.56 11.75
C ASP A 20 2.18 -15.00 11.96
N ALA A 21 1.91 -13.80 11.51
CA ALA A 21 0.59 -13.18 11.53
C ALA A 21 -0.37 -13.74 10.46
N GLY A 22 0.09 -14.64 9.60
CA GLY A 22 -0.73 -15.39 8.62
C GLY A 22 -0.69 -14.86 7.19
N VAL A 23 0.25 -13.96 6.85
CA VAL A 23 0.43 -13.47 5.48
C VAL A 23 1.83 -13.81 4.99
N ASP A 24 1.92 -14.80 4.09
CA ASP A 24 3.15 -15.15 3.37
C ASP A 24 3.12 -14.49 1.99
N ILE A 25 4.01 -13.52 1.77
CA ILE A 25 4.10 -12.76 0.53
C ILE A 25 4.46 -13.69 -0.64
N ALA A 26 5.43 -14.59 -0.45
CA ALA A 26 5.89 -15.50 -1.50
C ALA A 26 4.79 -16.49 -1.93
N ASP A 27 4.02 -17.03 -0.98
CA ASP A 27 2.88 -17.89 -1.28
C ASP A 27 1.76 -17.12 -2.01
N SER A 28 1.54 -15.86 -1.65
CA SER A 28 0.56 -14.97 -2.29
C SER A 28 0.96 -14.65 -3.74
N GLU A 29 2.22 -14.32 -3.98
CA GLU A 29 2.78 -14.08 -5.32
C GLU A 29 2.71 -15.33 -6.19
N ALA A 30 3.05 -16.49 -5.64
CA ALA A 30 2.95 -17.76 -6.36
C ALA A 30 1.51 -18.09 -6.77
N ALA A 31 0.53 -17.83 -5.88
CA ALA A 31 -0.89 -18.02 -6.18
C ALA A 31 -1.37 -17.05 -7.26
N THR A 32 -0.95 -15.79 -7.20
CA THR A 32 -1.26 -14.78 -8.22
C THR A 32 -0.67 -15.15 -9.57
N ALA A 33 0.60 -15.55 -9.62
CA ALA A 33 1.25 -15.99 -10.85
C ALA A 33 0.56 -17.21 -11.48
N ALA A 34 0.10 -18.16 -10.65
CA ALA A 34 -0.66 -19.32 -11.11
C ALA A 34 -2.02 -18.92 -11.69
N LEU A 35 -2.72 -17.97 -11.06
CA LEU A 35 -4.01 -17.45 -11.54
C LEU A 35 -3.84 -16.73 -12.89
N VAL A 36 -2.86 -15.82 -12.99
CA VAL A 36 -2.57 -15.06 -14.21
C VAL A 36 -2.17 -16.00 -15.35
N GLY A 37 -1.28 -16.96 -15.06
CA GLY A 37 -0.86 -17.96 -16.04
C GLY A 37 -2.01 -18.86 -16.53
N ALA A 38 -2.93 -19.27 -15.64
CA ALA A 38 -4.09 -20.07 -16.00
C ALA A 38 -5.15 -19.27 -16.77
N ALA A 39 -5.32 -18.00 -16.46
CA ALA A 39 -6.25 -17.12 -17.17
C ALA A 39 -5.80 -16.78 -18.60
N GLY A 40 -4.55 -17.11 -18.97
CA GLY A 40 -3.98 -16.73 -20.28
C GLY A 40 -3.92 -15.22 -20.46
N ALA A 41 -3.89 -14.48 -19.34
CA ALA A 41 -3.94 -13.02 -19.31
C ALA A 41 -2.63 -12.34 -19.76
N ALA A 42 -1.71 -13.09 -20.36
CA ALA A 42 -0.62 -12.52 -21.14
C ALA A 42 -1.19 -11.94 -22.46
N GLY A 43 -2.08 -10.95 -22.35
CA GLY A 43 -2.40 -10.07 -23.46
C GLY A 43 -1.14 -9.28 -23.83
N GLU A 44 -1.06 -8.82 -25.09
CA GLU A 44 -0.02 -7.88 -25.56
C GLU A 44 -0.18 -6.48 -24.90
N GLY A 45 -0.51 -6.46 -23.59
CA GLY A 45 -0.51 -5.24 -22.79
C GLY A 45 0.92 -4.86 -22.44
N THR A 46 1.22 -3.59 -22.38
CA THR A 46 2.43 -3.10 -21.72
C THR A 46 2.30 -3.46 -20.25
N ASP A 47 3.19 -4.31 -19.74
CA ASP A 47 3.23 -4.65 -18.34
C ASP A 47 3.62 -3.40 -17.55
N SER A 48 2.69 -2.90 -16.74
CA SER A 48 2.98 -2.04 -15.63
C SER A 48 2.75 -2.87 -14.36
N ASP A 49 3.70 -2.87 -13.44
CA ASP A 49 3.61 -3.65 -12.20
C ASP A 49 2.48 -3.17 -11.26
N TYR A 50 1.89 -2.00 -11.56
CA TYR A 50 0.85 -1.37 -10.74
C TYR A 50 -0.54 -1.37 -11.39
N ALA A 51 -0.64 -1.39 -12.72
CA ALA A 51 -1.93 -1.32 -13.40
C ALA A 51 -1.93 -2.12 -14.70
N GLY A 52 -3.02 -2.80 -14.98
CA GLY A 52 -3.25 -3.41 -16.29
C GLY A 52 -3.52 -2.34 -17.35
N LEU A 53 -2.71 -2.29 -18.42
CA LEU A 53 -2.85 -1.31 -19.50
C LEU A 53 -3.43 -1.97 -20.75
N LEU A 54 -4.64 -1.55 -21.15
CA LEU A 54 -5.28 -1.99 -22.39
C LEU A 54 -5.14 -0.92 -23.48
N ASP A 55 -4.53 -1.27 -24.62
CA ASP A 55 -4.44 -0.41 -25.77
C ASP A 55 -5.82 -0.24 -26.43
N ILE A 56 -6.34 1.00 -26.44
CA ILE A 56 -7.63 1.36 -27.07
C ILE A 56 -7.47 2.31 -28.26
N GLY A 57 -6.30 2.26 -28.93
CA GLY A 57 -6.01 3.04 -30.14
C GLY A 57 -5.03 4.18 -29.89
N ASP A 58 -5.50 5.38 -29.61
CA ASP A 58 -4.64 6.55 -29.31
C ASP A 58 -4.29 6.69 -27.82
N ARG A 59 -4.87 5.85 -26.97
CA ARG A 59 -4.76 5.88 -25.51
C ARG A 59 -4.60 4.49 -24.92
N TYR A 60 -4.24 4.46 -23.64
CA TYR A 60 -4.42 3.32 -22.76
C TYR A 60 -5.64 3.53 -21.85
N LEU A 61 -6.45 2.48 -21.68
CA LEU A 61 -7.32 2.29 -20.54
C LEU A 61 -6.51 1.52 -19.50
N ALA A 62 -6.35 2.10 -18.33
CA ALA A 62 -5.67 1.46 -17.21
C ALA A 62 -6.71 1.01 -16.18
N LEU A 63 -6.46 -0.13 -15.55
CA LEU A 63 -7.28 -0.68 -14.49
C LEU A 63 -6.38 -1.14 -13.34
N ALA A 64 -6.73 -0.74 -12.12
CA ALA A 64 -6.16 -1.27 -10.89
C ALA A 64 -7.31 -1.79 -10.01
N THR A 65 -7.09 -2.88 -9.27
CA THR A 65 -8.06 -3.43 -8.34
C THR A 65 -7.37 -3.85 -7.06
N ASP A 66 -7.89 -3.37 -5.93
CA ASP A 66 -7.38 -3.69 -4.60
C ASP A 66 -8.48 -3.55 -3.55
N GLY A 67 -8.28 -4.16 -2.38
CA GLY A 67 -9.17 -4.10 -1.23
C GLY A 67 -8.58 -3.35 -0.05
N VAL A 68 -9.41 -3.07 0.95
CA VAL A 68 -8.98 -2.44 2.21
C VAL A 68 -8.21 -3.44 3.08
N GLY A 69 -8.54 -4.71 2.98
CA GLY A 69 -7.88 -5.78 3.72
C GLY A 69 -8.18 -5.76 5.22
N THR A 70 -7.22 -6.22 6.02
CA THR A 70 -7.44 -6.49 7.46
C THR A 70 -7.60 -5.23 8.34
N LYS A 71 -7.48 -4.03 7.78
CA LYS A 71 -7.88 -2.77 8.41
C LYS A 71 -9.38 -2.76 8.77
N LEU A 72 -10.20 -3.41 7.95
CA LEU A 72 -11.63 -3.58 8.20
C LEU A 72 -11.93 -4.22 9.56
N LEU A 73 -11.08 -5.12 10.05
CA LEU A 73 -11.26 -5.75 11.37
C LEU A 73 -11.01 -4.77 12.53
N VAL A 74 -10.18 -3.75 12.32
CA VAL A 74 -10.02 -2.64 13.29
C VAL A 74 -11.25 -1.75 13.25
N ALA A 75 -11.71 -1.39 12.04
CA ALA A 75 -12.91 -0.57 11.84
C ALA A 75 -14.15 -1.22 12.49
N GLU A 76 -14.33 -2.53 12.29
CA GLU A 76 -15.41 -3.30 12.91
C GLU A 76 -15.33 -3.28 14.44
N ALA A 77 -14.14 -3.51 15.01
CA ALA A 77 -13.94 -3.51 16.46
C ALA A 77 -14.13 -2.11 17.10
N MET A 78 -13.82 -1.04 16.36
CA MET A 78 -14.04 0.35 16.78
C MET A 78 -15.46 0.84 16.47
N ALA A 79 -16.24 0.11 15.65
CA ALA A 79 -17.50 0.56 15.06
C ALA A 79 -17.36 1.92 14.33
N ASP A 80 -16.20 2.13 13.70
CA ASP A 80 -15.88 3.32 12.92
C ASP A 80 -15.36 2.91 11.53
N TYR A 81 -16.16 3.15 10.52
CA TYR A 81 -15.89 2.82 9.12
C TYR A 81 -15.67 4.05 8.25
N SER A 82 -15.54 5.23 8.86
CA SER A 82 -15.49 6.52 8.16
C SER A 82 -14.29 6.67 7.23
N THR A 83 -13.18 5.97 7.51
CA THR A 83 -11.93 6.04 6.72
C THR A 83 -11.77 4.94 5.69
N VAL A 84 -12.49 3.81 5.82
CA VAL A 84 -12.24 2.63 4.97
C VAL A 84 -12.57 2.86 3.49
N GLY A 85 -13.55 3.74 3.20
CA GLY A 85 -13.84 4.16 1.83
C GLY A 85 -12.71 4.98 1.21
N ILE A 86 -12.06 5.84 2.00
CA ILE A 86 -10.87 6.59 1.56
C ILE A 86 -9.73 5.61 1.24
N ASP A 87 -9.49 4.64 2.12
CA ASP A 87 -8.48 3.60 1.90
C ASP A 87 -8.74 2.82 0.61
N CYS A 88 -9.99 2.42 0.38
CA CYS A 88 -10.39 1.67 -0.83
C CYS A 88 -10.08 2.47 -2.11
N ILE A 89 -10.39 3.76 -2.14
CA ILE A 89 -10.04 4.66 -3.26
C ILE A 89 -8.52 4.80 -3.39
N ALA A 90 -7.83 5.08 -2.27
CA ALA A 90 -6.41 5.41 -2.28
C ALA A 90 -5.54 4.23 -2.76
N MET A 91 -5.82 3.00 -2.33
CA MET A 91 -5.08 1.81 -2.76
C MET A 91 -5.11 1.67 -4.28
N ASN A 92 -6.26 1.87 -4.90
CA ASN A 92 -6.44 1.74 -6.34
C ASN A 92 -5.98 2.96 -7.13
N ALA A 93 -6.28 4.17 -6.66
CA ALA A 93 -5.94 5.41 -7.37
C ALA A 93 -4.43 5.67 -7.37
N ASN A 94 -3.75 5.41 -6.25
CA ASN A 94 -2.30 5.58 -6.15
C ASN A 94 -1.53 4.62 -7.07
N ASP A 95 -2.04 3.41 -7.30
CA ASP A 95 -1.45 2.47 -8.24
C ASP A 95 -1.54 2.97 -9.68
N LEU A 96 -2.67 3.59 -10.06
CA LEU A 96 -2.75 4.27 -11.36
C LEU A 96 -1.77 5.44 -11.46
N VAL A 97 -1.60 6.21 -10.38
CA VAL A 97 -0.62 7.30 -10.32
C VAL A 97 0.80 6.78 -10.47
N ALA A 98 1.13 5.64 -9.82
CA ALA A 98 2.43 4.98 -9.96
C ALA A 98 2.72 4.54 -11.40
N ALA A 99 1.69 4.13 -12.15
CA ALA A 99 1.79 3.86 -13.58
C ALA A 99 1.83 5.13 -14.46
N GLY A 100 1.74 6.32 -13.90
CA GLY A 100 1.64 7.56 -14.65
C GLY A 100 0.27 7.79 -15.29
N VAL A 101 -0.80 7.21 -14.75
CA VAL A 101 -2.15 7.30 -15.30
C VAL A 101 -3.08 8.09 -14.37
N ARG A 102 -3.89 8.99 -14.94
CA ARG A 102 -4.90 9.72 -14.18
C ARG A 102 -6.09 8.81 -13.87
N PRO A 103 -6.43 8.60 -12.59
CA PRO A 103 -7.70 7.99 -12.20
C PRO A 103 -8.88 8.81 -12.75
N VAL A 104 -9.95 8.17 -13.21
CA VAL A 104 -11.13 8.88 -13.74
C VAL A 104 -12.45 8.32 -13.25
N ALA A 105 -12.51 7.02 -12.92
CA ALA A 105 -13.73 6.38 -12.46
C ALA A 105 -13.44 5.23 -11.50
N PHE A 106 -14.39 4.98 -10.60
CA PHE A 106 -14.27 3.92 -9.60
C PHE A 106 -15.59 3.15 -9.45
N VAL A 107 -15.47 1.85 -9.20
CA VAL A 107 -16.56 1.00 -8.76
C VAL A 107 -16.08 0.19 -7.55
N ASP A 108 -16.97 0.00 -6.56
CA ASP A 108 -16.70 -0.80 -5.38
C ASP A 108 -17.41 -2.16 -5.42
N TYR A 109 -16.90 -3.09 -4.64
CA TYR A 109 -17.55 -4.35 -4.31
C TYR A 109 -17.53 -4.56 -2.81
N LEU A 110 -18.70 -4.43 -2.20
CA LEU A 110 -18.91 -4.64 -0.78
C LEU A 110 -19.55 -6.01 -0.56
N ALA A 111 -18.87 -6.90 0.15
CA ALA A 111 -19.37 -8.19 0.58
C ALA A 111 -19.59 -8.19 2.09
N VAL A 112 -20.77 -8.60 2.56
CA VAL A 112 -21.13 -8.61 3.98
C VAL A 112 -21.85 -9.89 4.36
N ASP A 113 -21.72 -10.33 5.60
CA ASP A 113 -22.54 -11.42 6.14
C ASP A 113 -23.94 -10.93 6.55
N GLU A 114 -24.05 -9.76 7.15
CA GLU A 114 -25.31 -9.11 7.49
C GLU A 114 -25.28 -7.64 7.03
N PRO A 115 -26.40 -7.13 6.44
CA PRO A 115 -26.46 -5.72 6.07
C PRO A 115 -26.56 -4.83 7.32
N ASP A 116 -25.74 -3.80 7.37
CA ASP A 116 -25.74 -2.78 8.43
C ASP A 116 -25.81 -1.38 7.80
N GLU A 117 -26.81 -0.57 8.19
CA GLU A 117 -27.03 0.76 7.63
C GLU A 117 -25.92 1.74 8.03
N THR A 118 -25.41 1.65 9.28
CA THR A 118 -24.37 2.55 9.80
C THR A 118 -23.04 2.33 9.07
N PHE A 119 -22.68 1.05 8.90
CA PHE A 119 -21.52 0.66 8.11
C PHE A 119 -21.62 1.17 6.66
N ALA A 120 -22.76 0.92 6.01
CA ALA A 120 -22.98 1.33 4.62
C ALA A 120 -22.91 2.84 4.45
N GLU A 121 -23.52 3.61 5.39
CA GLU A 121 -23.49 5.08 5.38
C GLU A 121 -22.07 5.62 5.55
N GLN A 122 -21.34 5.19 6.59
CA GLN A 122 -19.98 5.65 6.86
C GLN A 122 -19.00 5.26 5.74
N SER A 123 -19.07 4.03 5.24
CA SER A 123 -18.21 3.60 4.13
C SER A 123 -18.51 4.37 2.84
N GLY A 124 -19.79 4.65 2.57
CA GLY A 124 -20.22 5.47 1.43
C GLY A 124 -19.72 6.92 1.53
N GLU A 125 -19.78 7.51 2.73
CA GLU A 125 -19.20 8.86 2.99
C GLU A 125 -17.68 8.84 2.76
N GLY A 126 -16.98 7.81 3.24
CA GLY A 126 -15.55 7.63 3.01
C GLY A 126 -15.19 7.47 1.52
N LEU A 127 -15.97 6.66 0.78
CA LEU A 127 -15.81 6.53 -0.68
C LEU A 127 -16.01 7.87 -1.39
N ALA A 128 -17.04 8.62 -1.01
CA ALA A 128 -17.30 9.95 -1.59
C ALA A 128 -16.15 10.92 -1.31
N ALA A 129 -15.66 10.97 -0.06
CA ALA A 129 -14.54 11.83 0.33
C ALA A 129 -13.24 11.46 -0.42
N GLY A 130 -12.94 10.15 -0.54
CA GLY A 130 -11.79 9.67 -1.29
C GLY A 130 -11.89 9.99 -2.78
N ALA A 131 -13.07 9.83 -3.38
CA ALA A 131 -13.31 10.14 -4.78
C ALA A 131 -13.16 11.64 -5.08
N GLU A 132 -13.71 12.51 -4.20
CA GLU A 132 -13.52 13.96 -4.29
C GLU A 132 -12.04 14.34 -4.19
N ALA A 133 -11.30 13.78 -3.22
CA ALA A 133 -9.89 14.06 -3.04
C ALA A 133 -9.02 13.54 -4.20
N ALA A 134 -9.43 12.45 -4.85
CA ALA A 134 -8.74 11.87 -6.00
C ALA A 134 -9.15 12.48 -7.35
N ASP A 135 -10.14 13.37 -7.38
CA ASP A 135 -10.74 13.97 -8.59
C ASP A 135 -11.22 12.89 -9.58
N LEU A 136 -11.97 11.90 -9.06
CA LEU A 136 -12.55 10.81 -9.84
C LEU A 136 -14.06 10.63 -9.56
N GLU A 137 -14.78 9.96 -10.49
CA GLU A 137 -16.21 9.71 -10.38
C GLU A 137 -16.52 8.32 -9.83
N LEU A 138 -17.39 8.23 -8.82
CA LEU A 138 -18.02 6.97 -8.43
C LEU A 138 -19.11 6.65 -9.45
N VAL A 139 -18.91 5.61 -10.25
CA VAL A 139 -19.83 5.28 -11.36
C VAL A 139 -20.71 4.07 -11.08
N GLY A 140 -20.54 3.41 -9.95
CA GLY A 140 -21.35 2.29 -9.51
C GLY A 140 -20.65 1.44 -8.47
N GLY A 141 -21.23 0.30 -8.17
CA GLY A 141 -20.73 -0.68 -7.21
C GLY A 141 -21.72 -1.79 -7.02
N GLU A 142 -21.38 -2.76 -6.16
CA GLU A 142 -22.23 -3.90 -5.80
C GLU A 142 -22.16 -4.13 -4.29
N THR A 143 -23.30 -4.38 -3.67
CA THR A 143 -23.39 -4.85 -2.29
C THR A 143 -23.93 -6.26 -2.25
N ALA A 144 -23.09 -7.23 -1.91
CA ALA A 144 -23.43 -8.65 -1.85
C ALA A 144 -23.59 -9.13 -0.40
N VAL A 145 -24.78 -9.63 -0.06
CA VAL A 145 -25.05 -10.25 1.25
C VAL A 145 -24.80 -11.74 1.15
N MET A 146 -23.73 -12.24 1.77
CA MET A 146 -23.23 -13.60 1.60
C MET A 146 -22.81 -14.26 2.93
N PRO A 147 -23.73 -14.53 3.89
CA PRO A 147 -23.39 -14.98 5.25
C PRO A 147 -22.71 -16.36 5.31
N GLU A 148 -22.82 -17.17 4.24
CA GLU A 148 -22.17 -18.48 4.15
C GLU A 148 -20.74 -18.41 3.57
N VAL A 149 -20.36 -17.29 2.97
CA VAL A 149 -19.09 -17.08 2.25
C VAL A 149 -18.19 -16.11 2.98
N VAL A 150 -18.73 -14.97 3.41
CA VAL A 150 -18.01 -13.90 4.12
C VAL A 150 -18.35 -13.96 5.61
N LYS A 151 -17.39 -13.61 6.45
CA LYS A 151 -17.58 -13.35 7.87
C LYS A 151 -17.23 -11.88 8.12
N GLY A 152 -18.19 -11.13 8.72
CA GLY A 152 -18.08 -9.69 8.80
C GLY A 152 -18.22 -9.04 7.43
N LEU A 153 -17.20 -8.33 6.99
CA LEU A 153 -17.25 -7.55 5.76
C LEU A 153 -15.93 -7.57 4.98
N ASP A 154 -16.04 -7.36 3.67
CA ASP A 154 -14.91 -7.09 2.79
C ASP A 154 -15.27 -5.97 1.82
N LEU A 155 -14.37 -5.01 1.64
CA LEU A 155 -14.52 -3.87 0.75
C LEU A 155 -13.33 -3.81 -0.20
N ALA A 156 -13.62 -3.96 -1.47
CA ALA A 156 -12.64 -3.84 -2.55
C ALA A 156 -13.17 -2.90 -3.64
N GLY A 157 -12.31 -2.48 -4.53
CA GLY A 157 -12.72 -1.64 -5.63
C GLY A 157 -11.89 -1.84 -6.88
N THR A 158 -12.33 -1.19 -7.96
CA THR A 158 -11.60 -1.13 -9.21
C THR A 158 -11.60 0.32 -9.70
N CYS A 159 -10.40 0.87 -9.88
CA CYS A 159 -10.18 2.17 -10.45
C CYS A 159 -9.85 2.07 -11.93
N ALA A 160 -10.51 2.88 -12.74
CA ALA A 160 -10.21 3.03 -14.15
C ALA A 160 -9.50 4.37 -14.40
N GLY A 161 -8.52 4.36 -15.29
CA GLY A 161 -7.79 5.55 -15.70
C GLY A 161 -7.62 5.62 -17.21
N LEU A 162 -7.36 6.81 -17.72
CA LEU A 162 -7.08 7.06 -19.13
C LEU A 162 -5.78 7.85 -19.26
N ALA A 163 -4.88 7.40 -20.14
CA ALA A 163 -3.66 8.12 -20.45
C ALA A 163 -3.39 8.13 -21.97
N ALA A 164 -2.82 9.24 -22.47
CA ALA A 164 -2.14 9.21 -23.75
C ALA A 164 -0.91 8.27 -23.65
N LYS A 165 -0.55 7.61 -24.75
CA LYS A 165 0.51 6.60 -24.73
C LYS A 165 1.88 7.14 -24.29
N ASP A 166 2.14 8.40 -24.55
CA ASP A 166 3.35 9.14 -24.19
C ASP A 166 3.29 9.78 -22.79
N ALA A 167 2.16 9.65 -22.08
CA ALA A 167 1.96 10.18 -20.74
C ALA A 167 2.15 9.12 -19.64
N VAL A 168 2.14 7.83 -19.99
CA VAL A 168 2.47 6.72 -19.06
C VAL A 168 3.96 6.77 -18.75
N PHE A 169 4.34 6.51 -17.52
CA PHE A 169 5.76 6.47 -17.18
C PHE A 169 6.47 5.34 -17.94
N PRO A 170 7.75 5.50 -18.30
CA PRO A 170 8.53 4.45 -18.97
C PRO A 170 8.57 3.13 -18.19
N GLY A 171 8.38 3.18 -16.85
CA GLY A 171 8.29 2.02 -15.98
C GLY A 171 9.66 1.47 -15.54
N SER A 172 10.76 2.12 -15.91
CA SER A 172 12.10 1.70 -15.50
C SER A 172 12.95 2.91 -15.11
N ALA A 173 13.51 2.88 -13.92
CA ALA A 173 14.52 3.82 -13.46
C ALA A 173 15.84 3.62 -14.23
N GLU A 174 16.72 4.60 -14.15
CA GLU A 174 18.08 4.52 -14.70
C GLU A 174 19.12 4.73 -13.59
N VAL A 175 20.28 4.09 -13.71
CA VAL A 175 21.40 4.32 -12.78
C VAL A 175 21.79 5.79 -12.80
N GLY A 176 21.84 6.40 -11.63
CA GLY A 176 22.09 7.83 -11.44
C GLY A 176 20.83 8.66 -11.22
N ASP A 177 19.62 8.09 -11.37
CA ASP A 177 18.39 8.78 -11.02
C ASP A 177 18.36 9.11 -9.51
N ALA A 178 17.81 10.28 -9.20
CA ALA A 178 17.43 10.63 -7.85
C ALA A 178 16.10 9.96 -7.49
N LEU A 179 15.98 9.51 -6.26
CA LEU A 179 14.75 9.02 -5.68
C LEU A 179 14.09 10.14 -4.88
N VAL A 180 12.91 10.58 -5.31
CA VAL A 180 12.09 11.54 -4.60
C VAL A 180 10.97 10.79 -3.89
N GLY A 181 10.83 11.00 -2.58
CA GLY A 181 9.83 10.36 -1.74
C GLY A 181 8.83 11.36 -1.16
N TRP A 182 7.60 10.90 -0.90
CA TRP A 182 6.54 11.65 -0.24
C TRP A 182 6.10 10.93 1.03
N GLU A 183 5.82 11.74 2.05
CA GLU A 183 5.43 11.25 3.37
C GLU A 183 4.13 10.43 3.31
N SER A 184 4.06 9.36 4.12
CA SER A 184 2.81 8.64 4.40
C SER A 184 2.02 9.32 5.53
N SER A 185 0.72 9.05 5.63
CA SER A 185 -0.10 9.50 6.77
C SER A 185 0.10 8.62 8.02
N GLY A 186 0.50 7.38 7.83
CA GLY A 186 0.65 6.35 8.84
C GLY A 186 0.90 4.99 8.20
N ILE A 187 0.36 3.93 8.79
CA ILE A 187 0.52 2.54 8.30
C ILE A 187 -0.12 2.35 6.91
N HIS A 188 -1.14 3.15 6.57
CA HIS A 188 -1.99 2.97 5.40
C HIS A 188 -2.84 1.68 5.52
N SER A 189 -3.11 1.00 4.41
CA SER A 189 -3.91 -0.24 4.39
C SER A 189 -3.07 -1.51 4.28
N ASN A 190 -1.76 -1.43 4.51
CA ASN A 190 -0.84 -2.55 4.39
C ASN A 190 -0.14 -2.86 5.72
N GLY A 191 0.22 -4.13 5.92
CA GLY A 191 0.87 -4.56 7.16
C GLY A 191 -0.07 -4.63 8.38
N LEU A 192 -1.37 -4.37 8.22
CA LEU A 192 -2.33 -4.32 9.32
C LEU A 192 -2.50 -5.68 10.01
N THR A 193 -2.24 -6.79 9.35
CA THR A 193 -2.28 -8.11 9.99
C THR A 193 -1.21 -8.21 11.06
N LEU A 194 0.03 -7.82 10.74
CA LEU A 194 1.15 -7.77 11.70
C LEU A 194 0.90 -6.73 12.79
N ALA A 195 0.49 -5.51 12.41
CA ALA A 195 0.23 -4.43 13.37
C ALA A 195 -0.86 -4.79 14.38
N ARG A 196 -1.93 -5.43 13.94
CA ARG A 196 -3.02 -5.91 14.80
C ARG A 196 -2.54 -7.00 15.76
N GLU A 197 -1.78 -7.98 15.27
CA GLU A 197 -1.23 -9.05 16.10
C GLU A 197 -0.28 -8.49 17.17
N ALA A 198 0.59 -7.54 16.81
CA ALA A 198 1.47 -6.87 17.74
C ALA A 198 0.70 -6.10 18.81
N VAL A 199 -0.23 -5.25 18.41
CA VAL A 199 -0.97 -4.36 19.31
C VAL A 199 -1.87 -5.14 20.27
N THR A 200 -2.57 -6.19 19.79
CA THR A 200 -3.50 -6.96 20.61
C THR A 200 -2.83 -7.84 21.66
N ARG A 201 -1.50 -7.91 21.70
CA ARG A 201 -0.77 -8.55 22.80
C ARG A 201 -0.95 -7.84 24.13
N GLU A 202 -1.07 -6.50 24.12
CA GLU A 202 -1.14 -5.69 25.35
C GLU A 202 -2.32 -4.73 25.40
N TYR A 203 -2.91 -4.36 24.25
CA TYR A 203 -3.96 -3.36 24.12
C TYR A 203 -5.23 -3.89 23.46
N GLN A 204 -6.35 -3.28 23.79
CA GLN A 204 -7.55 -3.30 22.97
C GLN A 204 -7.55 -2.06 22.05
N TYR A 205 -8.23 -2.11 20.92
CA TYR A 205 -8.26 -0.96 19.99
C TYR A 205 -8.89 0.29 20.62
N SER A 206 -9.83 0.12 21.57
CA SER A 206 -10.46 1.22 22.32
C SER A 206 -9.63 1.77 23.47
N ASP A 207 -8.47 1.17 23.79
CA ASP A 207 -7.61 1.70 24.86
C ASP A 207 -6.98 3.03 24.40
N PRO A 208 -6.69 3.94 25.36
CA PRO A 208 -6.00 5.19 25.05
C PRO A 208 -4.66 4.94 24.36
N TYR A 209 -4.40 5.66 23.27
CA TYR A 209 -3.11 5.62 22.59
C TYR A 209 -2.02 6.23 23.50
N PRO A 210 -0.83 5.62 23.66
CA PRO A 210 0.21 6.14 24.54
C PRO A 210 0.92 7.40 24.04
N GLY A 211 0.77 7.73 22.74
CA GLY A 211 1.29 8.96 22.11
C GLY A 211 0.32 10.14 22.21
N GLU A 212 0.69 11.27 21.58
CA GLU A 212 -0.10 12.51 21.62
C GLU A 212 -1.00 12.71 20.39
N ARG A 213 -0.79 11.92 19.31
CA ARG A 213 -1.44 12.13 18.00
C ARG A 213 -2.85 11.57 17.92
N TYR A 214 -3.15 10.49 18.65
CA TYR A 214 -4.41 9.76 18.55
C TYR A 214 -5.05 9.60 19.94
N ASP A 215 -6.39 9.54 19.97
CA ASP A 215 -7.13 9.33 21.21
C ASP A 215 -7.11 7.85 21.61
N ALA A 216 -7.33 6.94 20.67
CA ALA A 216 -7.33 5.50 20.89
C ALA A 216 -6.30 4.78 20.02
N VAL A 217 -5.92 3.58 20.41
CA VAL A 217 -5.01 2.69 19.67
C VAL A 217 -5.59 2.37 18.29
N GLY A 218 -6.89 2.12 18.21
CA GLY A 218 -7.58 1.88 16.93
C GLY A 218 -7.50 3.05 15.96
N ASP A 219 -7.54 4.29 16.46
CA ASP A 219 -7.46 5.49 15.62
C ASP A 219 -6.12 5.56 14.88
N ALA A 220 -5.02 5.17 15.56
CA ALA A 220 -3.70 5.11 14.93
C ALA A 220 -3.62 4.07 13.80
N LEU A 221 -4.36 2.96 13.93
CA LEU A 221 -4.44 1.91 12.90
C LEU A 221 -5.44 2.25 11.78
N LEU A 222 -6.41 3.14 12.07
CA LEU A 222 -7.43 3.60 11.12
C LEU A 222 -7.04 4.88 10.38
N GLU A 223 -5.86 5.49 10.67
CA GLU A 223 -5.39 6.64 9.89
C GLU A 223 -5.50 6.34 8.40
N PRO A 224 -6.24 7.13 7.60
CA PRO A 224 -6.51 6.80 6.21
C PRO A 224 -5.26 6.88 5.34
N THR A 225 -5.22 6.05 4.32
CA THR A 225 -4.17 6.06 3.29
C THR A 225 -4.16 7.40 2.57
N ARG A 226 -2.98 8.03 2.49
CA ARG A 226 -2.78 9.26 1.74
C ARG A 226 -3.01 9.04 0.25
N LEU A 227 -3.74 9.96 -0.37
CA LEU A 227 -3.89 10.06 -1.82
C LEU A 227 -2.71 10.84 -2.40
N TYR A 228 -2.15 10.35 -3.51
CA TYR A 228 -1.02 10.95 -4.23
C TYR A 228 -1.39 11.40 -5.65
N THR A 229 -2.67 11.57 -5.92
CA THR A 229 -3.17 11.94 -7.27
C THR A 229 -2.75 13.33 -7.73
N ASP A 230 -2.50 14.23 -6.79
CA ASP A 230 -1.96 15.58 -7.00
C ASP A 230 -0.51 15.59 -7.52
N LEU A 231 0.24 14.51 -7.29
CA LEU A 231 1.62 14.37 -7.75
C LEU A 231 1.75 14.08 -9.25
N LEU A 232 0.68 13.58 -9.89
CA LEU A 232 0.75 13.05 -11.25
C LEU A 232 1.23 14.08 -12.28
N ASP A 233 0.63 15.27 -12.28
CA ASP A 233 1.00 16.31 -13.26
C ASP A 233 2.41 16.86 -13.04
N PRO A 234 2.85 17.19 -11.80
CA PRO A 234 4.24 17.51 -11.52
C PRO A 234 5.22 16.40 -11.94
N MET A 235 4.94 15.13 -11.61
CA MET A 235 5.80 14.01 -11.98
C MET A 235 5.95 13.90 -13.50
N ARG A 236 4.86 14.06 -14.27
CA ARG A 236 4.90 14.09 -15.73
C ARG A 236 5.70 15.29 -16.27
N ALA A 237 5.47 16.48 -15.73
CA ALA A 237 6.15 17.71 -16.14
C ALA A 237 7.67 17.62 -15.93
N HIS A 238 8.10 16.96 -14.87
CA HIS A 238 9.52 16.77 -14.55
C HIS A 238 10.10 15.47 -15.13
N GLY A 239 9.32 14.69 -15.89
CA GLY A 239 9.79 13.52 -16.62
C GLY A 239 10.22 12.38 -15.70
N VAL A 240 9.42 12.08 -14.69
CA VAL A 240 9.57 10.87 -13.88
C VAL A 240 9.58 9.65 -14.78
N ARG A 241 10.53 8.74 -14.55
CA ARG A 241 10.71 7.52 -15.33
C ARG A 241 9.91 6.35 -14.79
N ALA A 242 9.88 6.22 -13.47
CA ALA A 242 9.16 5.18 -12.77
C ALA A 242 8.74 5.69 -11.40
N ALA A 243 7.63 5.15 -10.86
CA ALA A 243 7.16 5.48 -9.53
C ALA A 243 6.61 4.23 -8.83
N ALA A 244 6.68 4.22 -7.50
CA ALA A 244 6.21 3.15 -6.65
C ALA A 244 5.27 3.68 -5.58
N HIS A 245 4.10 3.06 -5.43
CA HIS A 245 3.27 3.15 -4.26
C HIS A 245 3.80 2.12 -3.24
N VAL A 246 4.27 2.60 -2.08
CA VAL A 246 4.88 1.74 -1.05
C VAL A 246 3.77 1.08 -0.23
N THR A 247 3.48 -0.18 -0.54
CA THR A 247 2.37 -0.97 -0.01
C THR A 247 2.85 -2.22 0.74
N GLY A 248 2.17 -3.38 0.58
CA GLY A 248 2.39 -4.65 1.30
C GLY A 248 3.71 -5.31 0.93
N GLY A 249 4.74 -4.90 0.78
CA GLY A 249 6.12 -5.37 0.59
C GLY A 249 7.07 -4.30 1.14
N GLY A 250 6.50 -3.20 1.70
CA GLY A 250 7.29 -2.11 2.24
C GLY A 250 8.27 -1.55 1.20
N TRP A 251 9.51 -1.39 1.61
CA TRP A 251 10.54 -0.82 0.75
C TRP A 251 10.95 -1.72 -0.42
N THR A 252 10.71 -3.05 -0.38
CA THR A 252 10.99 -3.94 -1.51
C THR A 252 10.12 -3.62 -2.73
N ASN A 253 9.06 -2.84 -2.59
CA ASN A 253 8.29 -2.34 -3.73
C ASN A 253 9.11 -1.49 -4.71
N LEU A 254 10.26 -0.96 -4.29
CA LEU A 254 11.16 -0.23 -5.19
C LEU A 254 11.78 -1.12 -6.29
N GLU A 255 11.86 -2.43 -6.07
CA GLU A 255 12.32 -3.39 -7.09
C GLU A 255 11.43 -3.37 -8.34
N ARG A 256 10.17 -2.92 -8.23
CA ARG A 256 9.27 -2.70 -9.36
C ARG A 256 9.68 -1.52 -10.27
N LEU A 257 10.64 -0.71 -9.86
CA LEU A 257 11.17 0.38 -10.68
C LEU A 257 12.25 -0.07 -11.67
N GLY A 258 12.57 -1.38 -11.73
CA GLY A 258 13.55 -1.99 -12.61
C GLY A 258 14.67 -2.72 -11.87
N ASP A 259 15.47 -3.49 -12.63
CA ASP A 259 16.56 -4.33 -12.11
C ASP A 259 17.78 -3.46 -11.72
N HIS A 260 17.68 -2.76 -10.61
CA HIS A 260 18.69 -1.85 -10.09
C HIS A 260 18.81 -1.96 -8.56
N ARG A 261 19.84 -1.34 -8.02
CA ARG A 261 19.96 -1.13 -6.58
C ARG A 261 19.41 0.24 -6.21
N TYR A 262 18.60 0.27 -5.16
CA TYR A 262 17.95 1.47 -4.61
C TYR A 262 18.57 1.81 -3.25
N GLU A 263 19.32 2.90 -3.18
CA GLU A 263 19.98 3.36 -1.95
C GLU A 263 19.20 4.53 -1.35
N ILE A 264 18.59 4.30 -0.17
CA ILE A 264 17.77 5.26 0.55
C ILE A 264 18.55 5.75 1.78
N ASP A 265 19.07 6.97 1.71
CA ASP A 265 19.89 7.56 2.78
C ASP A 265 19.09 8.45 3.73
N ASP A 266 18.05 9.14 3.21
CA ASP A 266 17.29 10.15 3.95
C ASP A 266 15.77 10.00 3.76
N PRO A 267 15.18 8.83 4.15
CA PRO A 267 13.74 8.59 4.08
C PRO A 267 12.97 9.59 4.96
N TRP A 268 11.68 9.75 4.72
CA TRP A 268 10.81 10.50 5.62
C TRP A 268 10.87 9.92 7.04
N PRO A 269 10.79 10.76 8.08
CA PRO A 269 10.69 10.28 9.45
C PRO A 269 9.46 9.39 9.61
N ARG A 270 9.65 8.23 10.21
CA ARG A 270 8.51 7.34 10.53
C ARG A 270 7.64 7.96 11.62
N GLN A 271 6.33 7.77 11.50
CA GLN A 271 5.36 8.19 12.51
C GLN A 271 5.48 7.28 13.74
N GLU A 272 5.09 7.76 14.92
CA GLU A 272 5.21 7.06 16.21
C GLU A 272 4.48 5.70 16.25
N VAL A 273 3.47 5.50 15.40
CA VAL A 273 2.74 4.22 15.30
C VAL A 273 3.64 3.06 14.86
N PHE A 274 4.69 3.32 14.07
CA PHE A 274 5.65 2.28 13.68
C PHE A 274 6.52 1.84 14.84
N ASP A 275 7.00 2.78 15.66
CA ASP A 275 7.75 2.45 16.89
C ASP A 275 6.85 1.66 17.85
N PHE A 276 5.61 2.08 18.01
CA PHE A 276 4.62 1.41 18.86
C PHE A 276 4.37 -0.04 18.44
N VAL A 277 4.15 -0.29 17.14
CA VAL A 277 3.96 -1.64 16.61
C VAL A 277 5.23 -2.48 16.75
N GLN A 278 6.39 -1.90 16.43
CA GLN A 278 7.69 -2.57 16.53
C GLN A 278 7.98 -3.06 17.95
N ASP A 279 7.81 -2.17 18.94
CA ASP A 279 8.08 -2.47 20.33
C ASP A 279 7.16 -3.57 20.89
N LEU A 280 5.84 -3.49 20.58
CA LEU A 280 4.86 -4.48 21.03
C LEU A 280 5.03 -5.86 20.40
N GLY A 281 5.42 -5.87 19.13
CA GLY A 281 5.63 -7.11 18.37
C GLY A 281 7.01 -7.73 18.55
N ASP A 282 7.97 -6.97 19.14
CA ASP A 282 9.41 -7.28 19.09
C ASP A 282 9.87 -7.51 17.64
N VAL A 283 9.33 -6.72 16.70
CA VAL A 283 9.54 -6.88 15.26
C VAL A 283 10.93 -6.36 14.87
N SER A 284 11.68 -7.13 14.11
CA SER A 284 13.01 -6.72 13.64
C SER A 284 12.94 -5.50 12.71
N ASP A 285 14.00 -4.70 12.64
CA ASP A 285 14.08 -3.56 11.71
C ASP A 285 13.91 -4.02 10.25
N GLU A 286 14.46 -5.16 9.88
CA GLU A 286 14.32 -5.73 8.54
C GLU A 286 12.86 -6.03 8.23
N GLU A 287 12.15 -6.73 9.11
CA GLU A 287 10.73 -7.07 8.93
C GLU A 287 9.85 -5.82 8.88
N MET A 288 10.12 -4.81 9.73
CA MET A 288 9.43 -3.53 9.67
C MET A 288 9.54 -2.88 8.30
N HIS A 289 10.73 -2.86 7.69
CA HIS A 289 10.95 -2.26 6.38
C HIS A 289 10.43 -3.12 5.22
N ARG A 290 10.33 -4.43 5.39
CA ARG A 290 9.71 -5.35 4.40
C ARG A 290 8.19 -5.34 4.43
N THR A 291 7.58 -4.92 5.56
CA THR A 291 6.13 -4.96 5.76
C THR A 291 5.49 -3.58 5.62
N PHE A 292 6.17 -2.51 6.06
CA PHE A 292 5.59 -1.18 6.19
C PHE A 292 6.30 -0.13 5.34
N ASN A 293 5.58 0.95 5.05
CA ASN A 293 6.10 2.12 4.35
C ASN A 293 7.10 2.96 5.17
N MET A 294 7.17 2.75 6.48
CA MET A 294 8.07 3.40 7.43
C MET A 294 8.14 4.94 7.29
N GLY A 295 7.00 5.58 6.99
CA GLY A 295 6.88 7.03 6.85
C GLY A 295 6.99 7.56 5.42
N THR A 296 7.34 6.72 4.44
CA THR A 296 7.43 7.09 3.02
C THR A 296 6.43 6.27 2.21
N GLY A 297 5.34 6.89 1.77
CA GLY A 297 4.24 6.16 1.12
C GLY A 297 4.31 6.14 -0.41
N PHE A 298 5.09 7.01 -1.03
CA PHE A 298 5.24 7.08 -2.48
C PHE A 298 6.66 7.49 -2.87
N VAL A 299 7.22 6.89 -3.92
CA VAL A 299 8.58 7.15 -4.39
C VAL A 299 8.59 7.26 -5.92
N ALA A 300 9.37 8.18 -6.46
CA ALA A 300 9.58 8.32 -7.90
C ALA A 300 11.07 8.45 -8.25
N ALA A 301 11.48 7.82 -9.35
CA ALA A 301 12.81 7.93 -9.94
C ALA A 301 12.79 9.01 -11.04
N VAL A 302 13.69 9.96 -10.94
CA VAL A 302 13.77 11.12 -11.84
C VAL A 302 15.22 11.52 -12.08
N ASP A 303 15.49 12.11 -13.25
CA ASP A 303 16.77 12.73 -13.56
C ASP A 303 17.21 13.69 -12.42
N PRO A 304 18.41 13.55 -11.84
CA PRO A 304 18.86 14.35 -10.71
C PRO A 304 18.85 15.88 -10.99
N GLU A 305 18.97 16.30 -12.25
CA GLU A 305 18.88 17.72 -12.63
C GLU A 305 17.46 18.29 -12.45
N ARG A 306 16.44 17.43 -12.39
CA ARG A 306 15.02 17.79 -12.24
C ARG A 306 14.47 17.56 -10.84
N ALA A 307 15.19 16.81 -10.01
CA ALA A 307 14.73 16.42 -8.66
C ALA A 307 14.39 17.62 -7.77
N ASP A 308 15.26 18.62 -7.71
CA ASP A 308 15.03 19.82 -6.89
C ASP A 308 13.77 20.59 -7.32
N SER A 309 13.49 20.62 -8.63
CA SER A 309 12.30 21.30 -9.17
C SER A 309 11.02 20.52 -8.83
N LEU A 310 11.04 19.19 -8.94
CA LEU A 310 9.93 18.33 -8.54
C LEU A 310 9.63 18.45 -7.05
N VAL A 311 10.68 18.43 -6.21
CA VAL A 311 10.59 18.63 -4.75
C VAL A 311 9.95 19.98 -4.43
N GLY A 312 10.40 21.05 -5.09
CA GLY A 312 9.88 22.40 -4.85
C GLY A 312 8.41 22.61 -5.24
N GLU A 313 7.88 21.78 -6.14
CA GLU A 313 6.50 21.84 -6.62
C GLU A 313 5.55 20.93 -5.82
N THR A 314 6.06 19.86 -5.18
CA THR A 314 5.25 18.78 -4.63
C THR A 314 5.43 18.53 -3.14
N GLU A 315 6.20 19.35 -2.45
CA GLU A 315 6.60 19.11 -1.05
C GLU A 315 7.24 17.73 -0.83
N GLY A 316 7.81 17.15 -1.90
CA GLY A 316 8.58 15.92 -1.84
C GLY A 316 9.95 16.13 -1.23
N ARG A 317 10.75 15.08 -1.19
CA ARG A 317 12.10 15.10 -0.63
C ARG A 317 12.98 14.16 -1.44
N VAL A 318 14.21 14.57 -1.77
CA VAL A 318 15.20 13.61 -2.30
C VAL A 318 15.60 12.70 -1.15
N ILE A 319 15.30 11.40 -1.28
CA ILE A 319 15.49 10.39 -0.23
C ILE A 319 16.67 9.45 -0.52
N GLY A 320 17.17 9.43 -1.75
CA GLY A 320 18.21 8.50 -2.17
C GLY A 320 18.48 8.55 -3.66
N GLN A 321 19.06 7.49 -4.18
CA GLN A 321 19.47 7.37 -5.58
C GLN A 321 19.40 5.93 -6.09
N VAL A 322 19.38 5.79 -7.42
CA VAL A 322 19.48 4.51 -8.12
C VAL A 322 20.94 4.24 -8.46
N THR A 323 21.44 3.05 -8.11
CA THR A 323 22.84 2.65 -8.34
C THR A 323 22.93 1.31 -9.08
N GLU A 324 24.16 0.92 -9.48
CA GLU A 324 24.41 -0.40 -10.07
C GLU A 324 24.25 -1.51 -9.02
N GLY A 325 23.61 -2.61 -9.37
CA GLY A 325 23.38 -3.78 -8.53
C GLY A 325 21.90 -4.10 -8.40
N ASP A 326 21.54 -4.90 -7.40
CA ASP A 326 20.19 -5.36 -7.14
C ASP A 326 19.78 -5.06 -5.69
N GLY A 327 18.48 -5.00 -5.42
CA GLY A 327 17.89 -4.90 -4.09
C GLY A 327 17.78 -3.48 -3.56
N VAL A 328 17.32 -3.38 -2.33
CA VAL A 328 17.03 -2.11 -1.64
C VAL A 328 17.85 -2.00 -0.36
N SER A 329 18.46 -0.85 -0.14
CA SER A 329 19.16 -0.52 1.12
C SER A 329 18.58 0.75 1.73
N VAL A 330 18.14 0.69 2.98
CA VAL A 330 17.62 1.84 3.72
C VAL A 330 18.55 2.16 4.87
N ARG A 331 19.28 3.28 4.79
CA ARG A 331 20.29 3.69 5.79
C ARG A 331 21.30 2.58 6.12
N GLY A 332 21.65 1.77 5.10
CA GLY A 332 22.58 0.65 5.24
C GLY A 332 21.96 -0.65 5.74
N LEU A 333 20.65 -0.70 5.96
CA LEU A 333 19.92 -1.95 6.17
C LEU A 333 19.60 -2.55 4.80
N GLU A 334 20.11 -3.74 4.53
CA GLU A 334 19.84 -4.50 3.30
C GLU A 334 18.49 -5.23 3.41
N LEU A 335 17.69 -5.17 2.36
CA LEU A 335 16.36 -5.77 2.32
C LEU A 335 16.26 -6.86 1.24
#